data_8ef790070a5af6a0122dc63e52ddac2e
#
_entry.id   8ef790070a5af6a0122dc63e52ddac2e
#
_cell.length_a   1.000
_cell.length_b   1.000
_cell.length_c   1.000
_cell.angle_alpha   90.00
_cell.angle_beta   90.00
_cell.angle_gamma   90.00
#
_symmetry.space_group_name_H-M   'P 1'
#
loop_
_entity.id
_entity.type
_entity.pdbx_description
1 polymer ?
#
loop_
_entity_poly.entity_id
_entity_poly.type
_entity_poly.pdbx_seq_one_letter_code
_entity_poly.pdbx_strand_id
1 'polypeptide(L)' 'METKEKVTMPALREMEIGETRRFNLPNAEACNSGKSTAYQAQHLLRCKFRMETDYSTNTLTVTKL' A
#
# COMPACT_ATOMS: atom_id res chain seq x y z
N MET A 1 3.28 23.27 1.44
CA MET A 1 2.14 22.35 1.27
C MET A 1 2.60 20.92 1.43
N GLU A 2 1.95 20.19 2.29
CA GLU A 2 2.28 18.81 2.51
C GLU A 2 1.73 17.92 1.42
N THR A 3 2.57 17.03 0.92
CA THR A 3 2.15 16.06 -0.08
C THR A 3 1.91 14.73 0.60
N LYS A 4 0.70 14.22 0.49
CA LYS A 4 0.39 12.90 1.03
C LYS A 4 0.88 11.81 0.08
N GLU A 5 1.22 10.68 0.64
CA GLU A 5 1.68 9.54 -0.14
C GLU A 5 0.52 8.89 -0.88
N LYS A 6 0.87 8.13 -1.90
CA LYS A 6 -0.07 7.29 -2.62
C LYS A 6 0.54 5.91 -2.75
N VAL A 7 -0.30 4.90 -2.72
CA VAL A 7 0.15 3.54 -3.02
C VAL A 7 0.20 3.40 -4.53
N THR A 8 1.38 3.19 -5.08
CA THR A 8 1.58 3.07 -6.51
C THR A 8 2.20 1.73 -6.86
N MET A 9 1.99 1.30 -8.10
CA MET A 9 2.58 0.05 -8.58
C MET A 9 4.11 0.05 -8.49
N PRO A 10 4.82 1.12 -8.92
CA PRO A 10 6.28 1.16 -8.78
C PRO A 10 6.75 1.03 -7.33
N ALA A 11 6.04 1.65 -6.38
CA ALA A 11 6.41 1.55 -4.98
C ALA A 11 6.32 0.12 -4.47
N LEU A 12 5.26 -0.59 -4.87
CA LEU A 12 5.06 -1.98 -4.46
C LEU A 12 6.06 -2.90 -5.15
N ARG A 13 6.41 -2.61 -6.39
CA ARG A 13 7.38 -3.40 -7.14
C ARG A 13 8.78 -3.32 -6.51
N GLU A 14 9.13 -2.18 -5.95
CA GLU A 14 10.43 -1.98 -5.32
C GLU A 14 10.58 -2.69 -3.98
N MET A 15 9.48 -3.12 -3.39
CA MET A 15 9.54 -3.81 -2.10
C MET A 15 10.21 -5.17 -2.21
N GLU A 16 11.02 -5.48 -1.22
CA GLU A 16 11.65 -6.80 -1.11
C GLU A 16 10.81 -7.72 -0.24
N ILE A 17 10.98 -9.01 -0.41
CA ILE A 17 10.26 -10.00 0.41
C ILE A 17 10.60 -9.77 1.87
N GLY A 18 9.56 -9.67 2.69
CA GLY A 18 9.69 -9.39 4.11
C GLY A 18 9.70 -7.92 4.46
N GLU A 19 9.76 -7.05 3.46
CA GLU A 19 9.75 -5.61 3.71
C GLU A 19 8.34 -5.15 4.06
N THR A 20 8.26 -4.25 5.05
CA THR A 20 7.01 -3.59 5.43
C THR A 20 7.13 -2.12 5.10
N ARG A 21 6.13 -1.59 4.43
CA ARG A 21 6.09 -0.18 4.07
C ARG A 21 4.77 0.42 4.53
N ARG A 22 4.85 1.58 5.15
CA ARG A 22 3.67 2.29 5.65
C ARG A 22 3.41 3.50 4.77
N PHE A 23 2.17 3.66 4.35
CA PHE A 23 1.74 4.78 3.52
C PHE A 23 0.80 5.67 4.30
N ASN A 24 1.16 6.95 4.43
CA ASN A 24 0.29 7.93 5.06
C ASN A 24 -0.59 8.54 3.99
N LEU A 25 -1.88 8.22 4.02
CA LEU A 25 -2.80 8.57 2.96
C LEU A 25 -3.72 9.72 3.41
N PRO A 26 -4.30 10.46 2.46
CA PRO A 26 -5.08 11.65 2.80
C PRO A 26 -6.45 11.36 3.40
N ASN A 27 -7.06 10.21 3.09
CA ASN A 27 -8.40 9.89 3.55
C ASN A 27 -8.69 8.39 3.40
N ALA A 28 -9.90 7.98 3.80
CA ALA A 28 -10.30 6.58 3.73
C ALA A 28 -10.41 6.07 2.30
N GLU A 29 -10.83 6.93 1.37
CA GLU A 29 -10.91 6.54 -0.04
C GLU A 29 -9.53 6.18 -0.59
N ALA A 30 -8.52 6.96 -0.22
CA ALA A 30 -7.15 6.68 -0.65
C ALA A 30 -6.66 5.35 -0.06
N CYS A 31 -7.08 5.01 1.15
CA CYS A 31 -6.76 3.72 1.75
C CYS A 31 -7.38 2.59 0.94
N ASN A 32 -8.64 2.73 0.56
CA ASN A 32 -9.31 1.71 -0.26
C ASN A 32 -8.68 1.59 -1.63
N SER A 33 -8.32 2.70 -2.26
CA SER A 33 -7.64 2.70 -3.55
C SER A 33 -6.28 2.02 -3.44
N GLY A 34 -5.55 2.29 -2.34
CA GLY A 34 -4.27 1.66 -2.08
C GLY A 34 -4.38 0.15 -1.94
N LYS A 35 -5.41 -0.32 -1.24
CA LYS A 35 -5.66 -1.76 -1.11
C LYS A 35 -5.91 -2.38 -2.48
N SER A 36 -6.73 -1.73 -3.31
CA SER A 36 -7.00 -2.22 -4.67
C SER A 36 -5.73 -2.30 -5.49
N THR A 37 -4.88 -1.28 -5.40
CA THR A 37 -3.60 -1.27 -6.09
C THR A 37 -2.72 -2.43 -5.65
N ALA A 38 -2.68 -2.71 -4.33
CA ALA A 38 -1.91 -3.82 -3.81
C ALA A 38 -2.44 -5.17 -4.27
N TYR A 39 -3.77 -5.33 -4.33
CA TYR A 39 -4.36 -6.57 -4.87
C TYR A 39 -3.99 -6.77 -6.33
N GLN A 40 -4.03 -5.72 -7.13
CA GLN A 40 -3.61 -5.81 -8.53
C GLN A 40 -2.14 -6.17 -8.64
N ALA A 41 -1.32 -5.58 -7.77
CA ALA A 41 0.11 -5.86 -7.77
C ALA A 41 0.39 -7.34 -7.48
N GLN A 42 -0.40 -7.97 -6.61
CA GLN A 42 -0.26 -9.39 -6.34
C GLN A 42 -0.36 -10.23 -7.60
N HIS A 43 -1.30 -9.90 -8.47
CA HIS A 43 -1.48 -10.60 -9.73
C HIS A 43 -0.38 -10.29 -10.73
N LEU A 44 -0.03 -9.01 -10.85
CA LEU A 44 0.95 -8.58 -11.85
C LEU A 44 2.38 -8.98 -11.50
N LEU A 45 2.72 -8.92 -10.22
CA LEU A 45 4.07 -9.23 -9.76
C LEU A 45 4.20 -10.67 -9.26
N ARG A 46 3.11 -11.42 -9.28
CA ARG A 46 3.06 -12.82 -8.82
C ARG A 46 3.63 -12.98 -7.42
N CYS A 47 3.18 -12.13 -6.52
CA CYS A 47 3.59 -12.17 -5.12
C CYS A 47 2.38 -11.93 -4.25
N LYS A 48 2.57 -11.98 -2.94
CA LYS A 48 1.50 -11.71 -1.99
C LYS A 48 1.87 -10.53 -1.11
N PHE A 49 0.88 -9.71 -0.79
CA PHE A 49 1.04 -8.62 0.13
C PHE A 49 0.06 -8.80 1.28
N ARG A 50 0.54 -8.54 2.47
CA ARG A 50 -0.30 -8.44 3.65
C ARG A 50 -0.60 -6.97 3.85
N MET A 51 -1.88 -6.64 3.99
CA MET A 51 -2.30 -5.25 4.10
C MET A 51 -3.08 -5.03 5.38
N GLU A 52 -2.74 -3.97 6.09
CA GLU A 52 -3.47 -3.55 7.28
C GLU A 52 -3.81 -2.07 7.14
N THR A 53 -5.04 -1.72 7.39
CA THR A 53 -5.52 -0.35 7.27
C THR A 53 -5.92 0.20 8.61
N ASP A 54 -5.44 1.39 8.93
CA ASP A 54 -5.88 2.13 10.10
C ASP A 54 -6.62 3.36 9.63
N TYR A 55 -7.94 3.32 9.69
CA TYR A 55 -8.77 4.42 9.21
C TYR A 55 -8.75 5.63 10.15
N SER A 56 -8.34 5.45 11.39
CA SER A 56 -8.25 6.59 12.31
C SER A 56 -7.09 7.51 11.94
N THR A 57 -6.04 6.97 11.35
CA THR A 57 -4.87 7.74 10.91
C THR A 57 -4.73 7.76 9.39
N ASN A 58 -5.64 7.10 8.68
CA ASN A 58 -5.58 6.94 7.22
C ASN A 58 -4.23 6.38 6.77
N THR A 59 -3.78 5.35 7.46
CA THR A 59 -2.49 4.71 7.19
C THR A 59 -2.72 3.30 6.65
N LEU A 60 -2.05 2.98 5.56
CA LEU A 60 -2.04 1.63 5.01
C LEU A 60 -0.65 1.04 5.17
N THR A 61 -0.57 -0.10 5.84
CA THR A 61 0.68 -0.82 6.02
C THR A 61 0.68 -2.04 5.12
N VAL A 62 1.70 -2.16 4.28
CA VAL A 62 1.83 -3.25 3.31
C VAL A 62 3.11 -4.00 3.59
N THR A 63 3.00 -5.32 3.70
CA THR A 63 4.15 -6.20 3.89
C THR A 63 4.20 -7.17 2.71
N LYS A 64 5.34 -7.27 2.06
CA LYS A 64 5.53 -8.22 0.97
C LYS A 64 5.91 -9.58 1.56
N LEU A 65 5.12 -10.59 1.24
CA LEU A 65 5.32 -11.95 1.75
C LEU A 65 6.15 -12.81 0.81
#